data_cc525c94cc2b550507fca5f8d6645462
#
_entry.id   cc525c94cc2b550507fca5f8d6645462
#
_cell.length_a   1.000
_cell.length_b   1.000
_cell.length_c   1.000
_cell.angle_alpha   90.00
_cell.angle_beta   90.00
_cell.angle_gamma   90.00
#
_symmetry.space_group_name_H-M   'P 1'
#
loop_
_entity.id
_entity.type
_entity.pdbx_description
1 polymer ?
#
loop_
_entity_poly.entity_id
_entity_poly.type
_entity_poly.pdbx_seq_one_letter_code
_entity_poly.pdbx_strand_id
1 'polypeptide(L)'
;MTMFEEGSILHFNPFYFENGNTPKPKYFLVLKTLENNVVLASLPTSHDHIPSTIEKKHGCIDNCIINFNCYYFKERKNIAYNEKDCCDFSFPRDTYVYGYRISLFDKRKFDKQIASSETILTYKGKLYAE
;
A
#
# COMPACT_ATOMS: atom_id res chain seq x y z
N MET A 1 -8.69 13.76 11.02
CA MET A 1 -7.99 12.57 10.50
C MET A 1 -7.02 12.97 9.40
N THR A 2 -5.77 12.59 9.51
CA THR A 2 -4.80 12.85 8.45
C THR A 2 -4.82 11.70 7.45
N MET A 3 -4.60 12.00 6.16
CA MET A 3 -4.55 10.98 5.11
C MET A 3 -3.41 9.98 5.30
N PHE A 4 -2.34 10.39 5.98
CA PHE A 4 -1.17 9.55 6.20
C PHE A 4 -1.16 8.89 7.58
N GLU A 5 -2.34 8.55 8.07
CA GLU A 5 -2.47 7.78 9.30
C GLU A 5 -2.06 6.32 9.07
N GLU A 6 -1.40 5.73 10.06
CA GLU A 6 -0.95 4.33 9.96
C GLU A 6 -2.10 3.39 9.64
N GLY A 7 -1.87 2.48 8.72
CA GLY A 7 -2.86 1.52 8.25
C GLY A 7 -3.75 2.03 7.14
N SER A 8 -3.62 3.29 6.73
CA SER A 8 -4.44 3.83 5.65
C SER A 8 -4.06 3.25 4.30
N ILE A 9 -5.06 2.95 3.48
CA ILE A 9 -4.88 2.57 2.08
C ILE A 9 -5.30 3.76 1.23
N LEU A 10 -4.38 4.21 0.39
CA LEU A 10 -4.55 5.36 -0.48
C LEU A 10 -4.43 4.93 -1.93
N HIS A 11 -5.15 5.59 -2.81
CA HIS A 11 -5.07 5.37 -4.24
C HIS A 11 -4.72 6.68 -4.94
N PHE A 12 -3.58 6.68 -5.63
CA PHE A 12 -3.11 7.81 -6.44
C PHE A 12 -3.40 7.49 -7.90
N ASN A 13 -4.09 8.37 -8.57
CA ASN A 13 -4.44 8.20 -9.98
C ASN A 13 -4.14 9.47 -10.78
N PRO A 14 -3.04 9.52 -11.51
CA PRO A 14 -1.91 8.59 -11.50
C PRO A 14 -0.90 8.92 -10.41
N PHE A 15 0.00 7.98 -10.11
CA PHE A 15 1.16 8.23 -9.28
C PHE A 15 2.37 8.51 -10.17
N TYR A 16 3.09 9.59 -9.88
CA TYR A 16 4.29 9.99 -10.62
C TYR A 16 5.52 9.44 -9.91
N PHE A 17 6.26 8.58 -10.60
CA PHE A 17 7.47 7.96 -10.08
C PHE A 17 8.67 8.89 -10.26
N GLU A 18 9.56 8.94 -9.26
CA GLU A 18 10.77 9.77 -9.31
C GLU A 18 11.75 9.34 -10.39
N ASN A 19 11.77 8.06 -10.72
CA ASN A 19 12.70 7.51 -11.70
C ASN A 19 12.30 7.77 -13.15
N GLY A 20 11.25 8.55 -13.39
CA GLY A 20 10.79 8.86 -14.74
C GLY A 20 9.97 7.78 -15.42
N ASN A 21 9.62 6.71 -14.71
CA ASN A 21 8.73 5.70 -15.26
C ASN A 21 7.35 6.30 -15.57
N THR A 22 6.64 5.67 -16.50
CA THR A 22 5.31 6.11 -16.91
C THR A 22 4.37 6.19 -15.71
N PRO A 23 3.71 7.35 -15.49
CA PRO A 23 2.73 7.46 -14.41
C PRO A 23 1.58 6.48 -14.59
N LYS A 24 1.10 5.92 -13.50
CA LYS A 24 -0.02 4.98 -13.51
C LYS A 24 -0.75 4.97 -12.17
N PRO A 25 -2.01 4.48 -12.14
CA PRO A 25 -2.72 4.34 -10.89
C PRO A 25 -1.99 3.38 -9.94
N LYS A 26 -1.86 3.78 -8.68
CA LYS A 26 -1.17 2.97 -7.67
C LYS A 26 -1.84 3.08 -6.32
N TYR A 27 -1.93 1.95 -5.64
CA TYR A 27 -2.28 1.92 -4.23
C TYR A 27 -1.06 2.18 -3.37
N PHE A 28 -1.30 2.75 -2.22
CA PHE A 28 -0.28 3.02 -1.21
C PHE A 28 -0.78 2.51 0.14
N LEU A 29 0.07 1.80 0.85
CA LEU A 29 -0.23 1.37 2.21
C LEU A 29 0.69 2.13 3.16
N VAL A 30 0.11 2.91 4.06
CA VAL A 30 0.87 3.65 5.06
C VAL A 30 1.16 2.74 6.23
N LEU A 31 2.43 2.39 6.43
CA LEU A 31 2.85 1.50 7.51
C LEU A 31 3.15 2.28 8.77
N LYS A 32 3.80 3.42 8.64
CA LYS A 32 4.16 4.27 9.76
C LYS A 32 4.34 5.71 9.32
N THR A 33 3.88 6.64 10.12
CA THR A 33 4.12 8.07 9.90
C THR A 33 5.12 8.56 10.93
N LEU A 34 6.19 9.16 10.45
CA LEU A 34 7.22 9.74 11.30
C LEU A 34 7.00 11.24 11.42
N GLU A 35 7.48 11.80 12.51
CA GLU A 35 7.49 13.25 12.69
C GLU A 35 8.28 13.90 11.56
N ASN A 36 8.00 15.10 11.23
CA ASN A 36 8.76 15.91 10.30
C ASN A 36 8.66 15.58 8.81
N ASN A 37 7.78 14.87 8.30
CA ASN A 37 7.64 14.77 6.85
C ASN A 37 7.94 13.42 6.21
N VAL A 38 8.10 12.41 7.01
CA VAL A 38 8.46 11.13 6.42
C VAL A 38 7.37 10.12 6.66
N VAL A 39 6.96 9.47 5.59
CA VAL A 39 5.98 8.40 5.64
C VAL A 39 6.66 7.12 5.18
N LEU A 40 6.63 6.11 6.03
CA LEU A 40 7.04 4.78 5.63
C LEU A 40 5.82 4.12 5.00
N ALA A 41 5.94 3.85 3.73
CA ALA A 41 4.83 3.34 2.95
C ALA A 41 5.30 2.24 2.01
N SER A 42 4.37 1.45 1.52
CA SER A 42 4.64 0.40 0.55
C SER A 42 3.70 0.57 -0.64
N LEU A 43 4.21 0.25 -1.80
CA LEU A 43 3.43 0.16 -3.03
C LEU A 43 3.03 -1.31 -3.21
N PRO A 44 1.81 -1.70 -2.85
CA PRO A 44 1.35 -3.05 -3.10
C PRO A 44 1.38 -3.37 -4.59
N THR A 45 1.69 -4.61 -4.94
CA THR A 45 1.79 -5.06 -6.33
C THR A 45 0.95 -6.30 -6.57
N SER A 46 0.49 -6.50 -7.80
CA SER A 46 -0.18 -7.73 -8.21
C SER A 46 0.78 -8.81 -8.70
N HIS A 47 2.08 -8.51 -8.74
CA HIS A 47 3.09 -9.47 -9.18
C HIS A 47 3.42 -10.48 -8.09
N ASP A 48 3.12 -11.76 -8.36
CA ASP A 48 3.35 -12.86 -7.44
C ASP A 48 4.78 -13.36 -7.57
N HIS A 49 5.59 -13.07 -6.57
CA HIS A 49 6.98 -13.55 -6.46
C HIS A 49 7.13 -14.54 -5.30
N ILE A 50 6.03 -15.07 -4.78
CA ILE A 50 6.09 -16.05 -3.71
C ILE A 50 6.65 -17.36 -4.25
N PRO A 51 7.74 -17.90 -3.64
CA PRO A 51 8.28 -19.18 -4.08
C PRO A 51 7.24 -20.29 -4.05
N SER A 52 7.23 -21.15 -5.05
CA SER A 52 6.24 -22.23 -5.18
C SER A 52 6.27 -23.24 -4.03
N THR A 53 7.39 -23.29 -3.31
CA THR A 53 7.55 -24.16 -2.15
C THR A 53 6.88 -23.65 -0.88
N ILE A 54 6.41 -22.41 -0.90
CA ILE A 54 5.74 -21.77 0.24
C ILE A 54 4.24 -21.80 0.02
N GLU A 55 3.50 -22.21 1.05
CA GLU A 55 2.04 -22.16 1.02
C GLU A 55 1.56 -20.71 0.99
N LYS A 56 0.70 -20.40 0.02
CA LYS A 56 0.16 -19.07 -0.17
C LYS A 56 -1.15 -18.93 0.59
N LYS A 57 -1.10 -18.25 1.74
CA LYS A 57 -2.26 -17.96 2.58
C LYS A 57 -2.39 -16.47 2.79
N HIS A 58 -3.62 -15.97 2.81
CA HIS A 58 -3.87 -14.57 3.16
C HIS A 58 -3.22 -14.23 4.50
N GLY A 59 -2.51 -13.11 4.54
CA GLY A 59 -1.85 -12.59 5.73
C GLY A 59 -0.33 -12.58 5.61
N CYS A 60 0.31 -12.63 6.76
CA CYS A 60 1.77 -12.57 6.81
C CYS A 60 2.39 -13.90 6.41
N ILE A 61 3.28 -13.84 5.43
CA ILE A 61 4.09 -14.98 4.99
C ILE A 61 5.53 -14.67 5.36
N ASP A 62 6.10 -15.44 6.26
CA ASP A 62 7.45 -15.22 6.75
C ASP A 62 8.19 -16.54 6.78
N ASN A 63 9.30 -16.63 6.04
CA ASN A 63 10.15 -17.80 5.99
C ASN A 63 11.59 -17.37 6.22
N CYS A 64 12.10 -17.58 7.44
CA CYS A 64 13.43 -17.15 7.82
C CYS A 64 14.55 -18.00 7.18
N ILE A 65 14.25 -19.21 6.75
CA ILE A 65 15.25 -20.11 6.15
C ILE A 65 15.75 -19.53 4.82
N ILE A 66 14.83 -19.02 4.00
CA ILE A 66 15.17 -18.40 2.71
C ILE A 66 15.12 -16.89 2.76
N ASN A 67 14.97 -16.31 3.96
CA ASN A 67 14.90 -14.86 4.17
C ASN A 67 13.83 -14.18 3.31
N PHE A 68 12.66 -14.78 3.26
CA PHE A 68 11.54 -14.25 2.50
C PHE A 68 10.43 -13.79 3.42
N ASN A 69 9.91 -12.58 3.21
CA ASN A 69 8.72 -12.10 3.90
C ASN A 69 7.85 -11.28 2.96
N CYS A 70 6.55 -11.41 3.18
CA CYS A 70 5.53 -10.79 2.34
C CYS A 70 4.22 -10.74 3.11
N TYR A 71 3.42 -9.71 2.89
CA TYR A 71 2.03 -9.74 3.29
C TYR A 71 1.19 -9.94 2.04
N TYR A 72 0.37 -11.00 2.04
CA TYR A 72 -0.49 -11.36 0.92
C TYR A 72 -1.94 -10.99 1.24
N PHE A 73 -2.52 -10.13 0.41
CA PHE A 73 -3.93 -9.77 0.46
C PHE A 73 -4.67 -10.54 -0.62
N LYS A 74 -5.50 -11.49 -0.20
CA LYS A 74 -6.32 -12.26 -1.14
C LYS A 74 -7.34 -11.34 -1.80
N GLU A 75 -7.53 -11.51 -3.11
CA GLU A 75 -8.49 -10.72 -3.87
C GLU A 75 -9.90 -10.80 -3.28
N ARG A 76 -10.61 -9.69 -3.30
CA ARG A 76 -12.01 -9.57 -2.85
C ARG A 76 -12.25 -9.92 -1.38
N LYS A 77 -11.19 -10.03 -0.59
CA LYS A 77 -11.32 -10.20 0.85
C LYS A 77 -11.36 -8.83 1.52
N ASN A 78 -12.36 -8.61 2.37
CA ASN A 78 -12.46 -7.35 3.11
C ASN A 78 -11.28 -7.22 4.08
N ILE A 79 -10.44 -6.23 3.86
CA ILE A 79 -9.20 -6.04 4.62
C ILE A 79 -9.15 -4.70 5.34
N ALA A 80 -10.06 -3.79 5.00
CA ALA A 80 -10.06 -2.44 5.54
C ALA A 80 -11.49 -1.91 5.60
N TYR A 81 -11.69 -0.87 6.40
CA TYR A 81 -12.97 -0.18 6.50
C TYR A 81 -12.79 1.30 6.19
N ASN A 82 -13.63 1.81 5.30
CA ASN A 82 -13.68 3.22 4.97
C ASN A 82 -14.83 3.87 5.75
N GLU A 83 -14.51 4.57 6.82
CA GLU A 83 -15.50 5.19 7.69
C GLU A 83 -16.21 6.37 7.03
N LYS A 84 -15.61 6.96 5.99
CA LYS A 84 -16.24 8.07 5.26
C LYS A 84 -17.36 7.58 4.37
N ASP A 85 -17.17 6.43 3.72
CA ASP A 85 -18.13 5.83 2.80
C ASP A 85 -18.96 4.73 3.47
N CYS A 86 -18.64 4.39 4.71
CA CYS A 86 -19.31 3.33 5.48
C CYS A 86 -19.30 1.99 4.74
N CYS A 87 -18.17 1.63 4.16
CA CYS A 87 -18.02 0.37 3.42
C CYS A 87 -16.66 -0.27 3.63
N ASP A 88 -16.63 -1.59 3.44
CA ASP A 88 -15.37 -2.33 3.46
C ASP A 88 -14.59 -2.08 2.18
N PHE A 89 -13.28 -2.26 2.28
CA PHE A 89 -12.39 -2.24 1.13
C PHE A 89 -11.74 -3.60 0.93
N SER A 90 -11.64 -4.02 -0.32
CA SER A 90 -10.88 -5.18 -0.75
C SER A 90 -10.13 -4.84 -2.03
N PHE A 91 -8.95 -5.44 -2.21
CA PHE A 91 -8.26 -5.30 -3.49
C PHE A 91 -8.97 -6.13 -4.54
N PRO A 92 -9.10 -5.62 -5.78
CA PRO A 92 -9.76 -6.36 -6.87
C PRO A 92 -8.95 -7.55 -7.38
N ARG A 93 -7.66 -7.60 -7.05
CA ARG A 93 -6.73 -8.66 -7.43
C ARG A 93 -5.91 -9.09 -6.24
N ASP A 94 -5.37 -10.32 -6.29
CA ASP A 94 -4.35 -10.73 -5.33
C ASP A 94 -3.25 -9.67 -5.28
N THR A 95 -2.92 -9.22 -4.08
CA THR A 95 -2.01 -8.09 -3.88
C THR A 95 -0.95 -8.46 -2.86
N TYR A 96 0.29 -8.06 -3.12
CA TYR A 96 1.45 -8.47 -2.35
C TYR A 96 2.23 -7.25 -1.88
N VAL A 97 2.64 -7.28 -0.61
CA VAL A 97 3.53 -6.26 -0.03
C VAL A 97 4.80 -6.99 0.39
N TYR A 98 5.84 -6.83 -0.41
CA TYR A 98 7.13 -7.49 -0.14
C TYR A 98 7.97 -6.66 0.80
N GLY A 99 8.55 -7.31 1.82
CA GLY A 99 9.36 -6.62 2.81
C GLY A 99 10.53 -5.84 2.21
N TYR A 100 11.17 -6.39 1.18
CA TYR A 100 12.31 -5.74 0.54
C TYR A 100 11.93 -4.51 -0.29
N ARG A 101 10.64 -4.27 -0.51
CA ARG A 101 10.13 -3.11 -1.27
C ARG A 101 9.50 -2.03 -0.41
N ILE A 102 9.54 -2.20 0.90
CA ILE A 102 9.05 -1.16 1.81
C ILE A 102 10.03 0.00 1.75
N SER A 103 9.53 1.20 1.52
CA SER A 103 10.35 2.39 1.31
C SER A 103 9.93 3.53 2.21
N LEU A 104 10.88 4.43 2.44
CA LEU A 104 10.66 5.66 3.16
C LEU A 104 10.43 6.77 2.14
N PHE A 105 9.32 7.49 2.28
CA PHE A 105 8.96 8.58 1.37
C PHE A 105 8.94 9.90 2.10
N ASP A 106 9.39 10.95 1.43
CA ASP A 106 9.30 12.32 1.94
C ASP A 106 7.86 12.80 1.74
N LYS A 107 7.20 13.17 2.82
CA LYS A 107 5.81 13.63 2.80
C LYS A 107 5.61 14.81 1.85
N ARG A 108 6.62 15.68 1.68
CA ARG A 108 6.53 16.82 0.77
C ARG A 108 6.35 16.39 -0.69
N LYS A 109 6.88 15.24 -1.06
CA LYS A 109 6.72 14.71 -2.42
C LYS A 109 5.31 14.26 -2.68
N PHE A 110 4.64 13.68 -1.69
CA PHE A 110 3.23 13.37 -1.79
C PHE A 110 2.39 14.65 -1.88
N ASP A 111 2.69 15.63 -1.03
CA ASP A 111 1.97 16.90 -1.04
C ASP A 111 2.09 17.60 -2.40
N LYS A 112 3.24 17.49 -3.03
CA LYS A 112 3.48 18.04 -4.37
C LYS A 112 2.58 17.39 -5.42
N GLN A 113 2.44 16.07 -5.38
CA GLN A 113 1.56 15.35 -6.30
C GLN A 113 0.10 15.69 -6.06
N ILE A 114 -0.30 15.78 -4.79
CA ILE A 114 -1.67 16.13 -4.40
C ILE A 114 -2.02 17.56 -4.82
N ALA A 115 -1.09 18.48 -4.69
CA ALA A 115 -1.30 19.87 -5.07
C ALA A 115 -1.37 20.06 -6.58
N SER A 116 -0.80 19.15 -7.35
CA SER A 116 -0.94 19.14 -8.80
C SER A 116 -2.37 18.71 -9.13
N SER A 117 -3.05 19.47 -9.98
CA SER A 117 -4.42 19.12 -10.38
C SER A 117 -4.51 17.85 -11.24
N GLU A 118 -3.37 17.24 -11.53
CA GLU A 118 -3.28 16.06 -12.40
C GLU A 118 -3.43 14.73 -11.64
N THR A 119 -3.24 14.74 -10.32
CA THR A 119 -3.35 13.52 -9.51
C THR A 119 -4.61 13.57 -8.65
N ILE A 120 -5.40 12.51 -8.74
CA ILE A 120 -6.56 12.32 -7.86
C ILE A 120 -6.16 11.34 -6.76
N LEU A 121 -6.20 11.80 -5.52
CA LEU A 121 -5.93 10.97 -4.35
C LEU A 121 -7.25 10.56 -3.71
N THR A 122 -7.43 9.26 -3.53
CA THR A 122 -8.62 8.71 -2.89
C THR A 122 -8.22 7.88 -1.67
N TYR A 123 -8.88 8.16 -0.54
CA TYR A 123 -8.75 7.33 0.66
C TYR A 123 -9.66 6.11 0.50
N LYS A 124 -9.10 4.91 0.67
CA LYS A 124 -9.83 3.64 0.49
C LYS A 124 -10.23 2.98 1.80
N GLY A 125 -9.64 3.35 2.89
CA GLY A 125 -9.97 2.78 4.19
C GLY A 125 -8.75 2.52 5.04
N LYS A 126 -9.00 2.08 6.27
CA LYS A 126 -7.98 1.73 7.23
C LYS A 126 -8.01 0.22 7.46
N LEU A 127 -6.83 -0.41 7.46
CA LEU A 127 -6.70 -1.84 7.70
C LEU A 127 -7.36 -2.24 9.01
N TYR A 128 -8.04 -3.37 9.00
CA TYR A 128 -8.53 -3.97 10.22
C TYR A 128 -7.35 -4.38 11.10
N ALA A 129 -7.49 -4.24 12.39
CA ALA A 129 -6.53 -4.76 13.34
C ALA A 129 -6.60 -6.30 13.32
N GLU A 130 -5.45 -6.93 13.35
CA GLU A 130 -5.36 -8.39 13.48
C GLU A 130 -5.50 -8.83 14.93
#